data_2faffe5b19396b0a6d2895c40e96a681
#
_entry.id   2faffe5b19396b0a6d2895c40e96a681
#
_cell.length_a   1.000
_cell.length_b   1.000
_cell.length_c   1.000
_cell.angle_alpha   90.00
_cell.angle_beta   90.00
_cell.angle_gamma   90.00
#
_symmetry.space_group_name_H-M   'P 1'
#
loop_
_entity.id
_entity.type
_entity.pdbx_description
1 polymer ?
#
loop_
_entity_poly.entity_id
_entity_poly.type
_entity_poly.pdbx_seq_one_letter_code
_entity_poly.pdbx_strand_id
1 'polypeptide(L)'
;AVNQQMIPANELSGILANLSEMRGALVSADALRSFIIICIGCALLWLHAAGKLRRSLTVAGITVLCLVDMWSVNKRYLHDEQFVPRSIQTETFSKTKTDELILQDKSPDYRVLNFATDAFNENNTSYWHKNIGGYHAAKLRRYQELIERHISPEMQAAYQAIAAAGGEMDSVDASKFRVLNMLNTKYFILPAGQQGQTVPVLNP
;
A
#
# COMPACT_ATOMS: atom_id res chain seq x y z
N ALA A 1 -7.36 21.22 1.47
CA ALA A 1 -8.11 21.33 0.21
C ALA A 1 -7.22 20.79 -0.89
N VAL A 2 -7.47 19.56 -1.31
CA VAL A 2 -6.85 18.98 -2.51
C VAL A 2 -7.36 19.80 -3.68
N ASN A 3 -6.48 20.55 -4.33
CA ASN A 3 -6.76 21.16 -5.62
C ASN A 3 -7.06 20.02 -6.60
N GLN A 4 -8.32 19.70 -6.79
CA GLN A 4 -8.76 18.92 -7.93
C GLN A 4 -8.55 19.84 -9.15
N GLN A 5 -7.39 19.73 -9.77
CA GLN A 5 -7.22 20.23 -11.14
C GLN A 5 -8.19 19.43 -12.01
N MET A 6 -9.35 20.02 -12.25
CA MET A 6 -10.30 19.44 -13.19
C MET A 6 -9.66 19.50 -14.58
N ILE A 7 -9.35 18.33 -15.13
CA ILE A 7 -8.85 18.19 -16.49
C ILE A 7 -9.92 18.80 -17.42
N PRO A 8 -9.56 19.70 -18.33
CA PRO A 8 -10.50 20.28 -19.29
C PRO A 8 -11.22 19.19 -20.07
N ALA A 9 -12.51 19.36 -20.32
CA ALA A 9 -13.35 18.34 -20.97
C ALA A 9 -12.84 17.92 -22.37
N ASN A 10 -12.16 18.81 -23.09
CA ASN A 10 -11.51 18.52 -24.36
C ASN A 10 -10.30 17.58 -24.22
N GLU A 11 -9.49 17.75 -23.17
CA GLU A 11 -8.36 16.86 -22.89
C GLU A 11 -8.84 15.50 -22.35
N LEU A 12 -9.91 15.50 -21.54
CA LEU A 12 -10.50 14.28 -21.00
C LEU A 12 -11.01 13.35 -22.12
N SER A 13 -11.65 13.90 -23.16
CA SER A 13 -12.12 13.11 -24.30
C SER A 13 -10.97 12.46 -25.08
N GLY A 14 -9.86 13.18 -25.26
CA GLY A 14 -8.65 12.66 -25.90
C GLY A 14 -7.99 11.54 -25.06
N ILE A 15 -7.88 11.73 -23.75
CA ILE A 15 -7.34 10.72 -22.83
C ILE A 15 -8.21 9.45 -22.84
N LEU A 16 -9.54 9.60 -22.81
CA LEU A 16 -10.46 8.46 -22.85
C LEU A 16 -10.39 7.70 -24.17
N ALA A 17 -10.27 8.40 -25.31
CA ALA A 17 -10.10 7.77 -26.62
C ALA A 17 -8.79 6.97 -26.68
N ASN A 18 -7.66 7.54 -26.26
CA ASN A 18 -6.37 6.87 -26.21
C ASN A 18 -6.40 5.65 -25.27
N LEU A 19 -7.01 5.78 -24.09
CA LEU A 19 -7.16 4.66 -23.17
C LEU A 19 -8.03 3.54 -23.75
N SER A 20 -9.09 3.88 -24.47
CA SER A 20 -9.95 2.90 -25.15
C SER A 20 -9.20 2.16 -26.23
N GLU A 21 -8.42 2.86 -27.06
CA GLU A 21 -7.61 2.28 -28.12
C GLU A 21 -6.52 1.37 -27.54
N MET A 22 -5.77 1.83 -26.52
CA MET A 22 -4.75 1.02 -25.85
C MET A 22 -5.33 -0.26 -25.21
N ARG A 23 -6.50 -0.14 -24.58
CA ARG A 23 -7.19 -1.31 -24.01
C ARG A 23 -7.64 -2.27 -25.11
N GLY A 24 -8.19 -1.76 -26.20
CA GLY A 24 -8.58 -2.57 -27.36
C GLY A 24 -7.40 -3.35 -27.95
N ALA A 25 -6.27 -2.69 -28.12
CA ALA A 25 -5.04 -3.33 -28.61
C ALA A 25 -4.53 -4.42 -27.66
N LEU A 26 -4.51 -4.17 -26.35
CA LEU A 26 -4.10 -5.15 -25.35
C LEU A 26 -5.03 -6.38 -25.34
N VAL A 27 -6.35 -6.16 -25.34
CA VAL A 27 -7.33 -7.25 -25.37
C VAL A 27 -7.19 -8.08 -26.65
N SER A 28 -7.00 -7.45 -27.79
CA SER A 28 -6.81 -8.16 -29.08
C SER A 28 -5.54 -9.01 -29.07
N ALA A 29 -4.43 -8.46 -28.58
CA ALA A 29 -3.16 -9.18 -28.46
C ALA A 29 -3.27 -10.38 -27.49
N ASP A 30 -3.95 -10.20 -26.35
CA ASP A 30 -4.16 -11.28 -25.38
C ASP A 30 -5.12 -12.35 -25.89
N ALA A 31 -6.16 -11.97 -26.64
CA ALA A 31 -7.08 -12.89 -27.27
C ALA A 31 -6.37 -13.75 -28.30
N LEU A 32 -5.55 -13.15 -29.18
CA LEU A 32 -4.76 -13.87 -30.18
C LEU A 32 -3.76 -14.83 -29.53
N ARG A 33 -3.04 -14.38 -28.49
CA ARG A 33 -2.12 -15.24 -27.73
C ARG A 33 -2.85 -16.44 -27.13
N SER A 34 -3.97 -16.19 -26.42
CA SER A 34 -4.76 -17.25 -25.80
C SER A 34 -5.30 -18.24 -26.84
N PHE A 35 -5.75 -17.75 -27.99
CA PHE A 35 -6.21 -18.60 -29.08
C PHE A 35 -5.09 -19.53 -29.58
N ILE A 36 -3.89 -19.00 -29.81
CA ILE A 36 -2.73 -19.82 -30.26
C ILE A 36 -2.40 -20.89 -29.23
N ILE A 37 -2.34 -20.53 -27.92
CA ILE A 37 -2.03 -21.47 -26.85
C ILE A 37 -3.07 -22.59 -26.76
N ILE A 38 -4.36 -22.26 -26.88
CA ILE A 38 -5.46 -23.23 -26.88
C ILE A 38 -5.33 -24.15 -28.09
N CYS A 39 -5.06 -23.60 -29.26
CA CYS A 39 -4.87 -24.43 -30.48
C CYS A 39 -3.71 -25.43 -30.34
N ILE A 40 -2.57 -25.00 -29.79
CA ILE A 40 -1.43 -25.88 -29.54
C ILE A 40 -1.79 -26.94 -28.48
N GLY A 41 -2.45 -26.56 -27.39
CA GLY A 41 -2.92 -27.51 -26.38
C GLY A 41 -3.88 -28.55 -26.94
N CYS A 42 -4.86 -28.13 -27.73
CA CYS A 42 -5.78 -29.04 -28.43
C CYS A 42 -5.05 -29.98 -29.39
N ALA A 43 -4.06 -29.47 -30.14
CA ALA A 43 -3.28 -30.30 -31.05
C ALA A 43 -2.47 -31.36 -30.29
N LEU A 44 -1.85 -31.03 -29.16
CA LEU A 44 -1.14 -31.99 -28.30
C LEU A 44 -2.08 -33.09 -27.77
N LEU A 45 -3.27 -32.72 -27.31
CA LEU A 45 -4.27 -33.68 -26.83
C LEU A 45 -4.79 -34.56 -27.97
N TRP A 46 -5.06 -34.00 -29.15
CA TRP A 46 -5.49 -34.75 -30.32
C TRP A 46 -4.43 -35.75 -30.78
N LEU A 47 -3.15 -35.38 -30.86
CA LEU A 47 -2.04 -36.25 -31.18
C LEU A 47 -1.91 -37.40 -30.17
N HIS A 48 -2.15 -37.14 -28.90
CA HIS A 48 -2.18 -38.16 -27.87
C HIS A 48 -3.34 -39.13 -28.08
N ALA A 49 -4.56 -38.62 -28.31
CA ALA A 49 -5.75 -39.41 -28.55
C ALA A 49 -5.63 -40.28 -29.83
N ALA A 50 -4.95 -39.76 -30.84
CA ALA A 50 -4.64 -40.50 -32.09
C ALA A 50 -3.51 -41.54 -31.91
N GLY A 51 -2.98 -41.74 -30.70
CA GLY A 51 -1.91 -42.70 -30.42
C GLY A 51 -0.53 -42.32 -30.96
N LYS A 52 -0.38 -41.11 -31.51
CA LYS A 52 0.88 -40.64 -32.13
C LYS A 52 1.85 -40.04 -31.10
N LEU A 53 1.37 -39.64 -29.93
CA LEU A 53 2.18 -39.01 -28.90
C LEU A 53 2.10 -39.78 -27.57
N ARG A 54 3.25 -40.07 -26.97
CA ARG A 54 3.33 -40.74 -25.65
C ARG A 54 2.80 -39.84 -24.56
N ARG A 55 2.13 -40.43 -23.55
CA ARG A 55 1.55 -39.71 -22.40
C ARG A 55 2.55 -38.74 -21.73
N SER A 56 3.78 -39.19 -21.52
CA SER A 56 4.82 -38.37 -20.87
C SER A 56 5.17 -37.11 -21.69
N LEU A 57 5.23 -37.25 -23.03
CA LEU A 57 5.51 -36.10 -23.91
C LEU A 57 4.32 -35.15 -23.99
N THR A 58 3.09 -35.63 -23.92
CA THR A 58 1.90 -34.81 -23.89
C THR A 58 1.87 -33.96 -22.59
N VAL A 59 2.12 -34.60 -21.44
CA VAL A 59 2.17 -33.91 -20.16
C VAL A 59 3.31 -32.89 -20.16
N ALA A 60 4.50 -33.27 -20.60
CA ALA A 60 5.63 -32.31 -20.67
C ALA A 60 5.32 -31.15 -21.62
N GLY A 61 4.73 -31.38 -22.77
CA GLY A 61 4.35 -30.34 -23.72
C GLY A 61 3.34 -29.34 -23.13
N ILE A 62 2.28 -29.84 -22.48
CA ILE A 62 1.29 -28.97 -21.79
C ILE A 62 1.93 -28.19 -20.65
N THR A 63 2.80 -28.85 -19.86
CA THR A 63 3.50 -28.17 -18.76
C THR A 63 4.36 -27.03 -19.29
N VAL A 64 5.15 -27.24 -20.32
CA VAL A 64 5.98 -26.22 -20.96
C VAL A 64 5.11 -25.07 -21.50
N LEU A 65 4.00 -25.42 -22.17
CA LEU A 65 3.06 -24.44 -22.71
C LEU A 65 2.49 -23.52 -21.59
N CYS A 66 2.06 -24.13 -20.48
CA CYS A 66 1.58 -23.36 -19.31
C CYS A 66 2.67 -22.49 -18.70
N LEU A 67 3.91 -23.00 -18.56
CA LEU A 67 5.02 -22.23 -18.02
C LEU A 67 5.36 -21.04 -18.91
N VAL A 68 5.39 -21.21 -20.23
CA VAL A 68 5.64 -20.10 -21.18
C VAL A 68 4.54 -19.07 -21.12
N ASP A 69 3.27 -19.48 -21.03
CA ASP A 69 2.15 -18.55 -20.91
C ASP A 69 2.22 -17.76 -19.61
N MET A 70 2.35 -18.44 -18.48
CA MET A 70 2.44 -17.79 -17.17
C MET A 70 3.67 -16.87 -17.06
N TRP A 71 4.82 -17.29 -17.60
CA TRP A 71 6.03 -16.47 -17.62
C TRP A 71 5.82 -15.18 -18.42
N SER A 72 5.22 -15.28 -19.60
CA SER A 72 4.96 -14.11 -20.45
C SER A 72 4.01 -13.10 -19.80
N VAL A 73 2.98 -13.59 -19.07
CA VAL A 73 2.06 -12.74 -18.31
C VAL A 73 2.76 -12.10 -17.11
N ASN A 74 3.49 -12.91 -16.34
CA ASN A 74 4.17 -12.42 -15.14
C ASN A 74 5.19 -11.33 -15.44
N LYS A 75 5.93 -11.43 -16.55
CA LYS A 75 6.89 -10.40 -16.98
C LYS A 75 6.25 -9.04 -17.31
N ARG A 76 4.96 -8.96 -17.58
CA ARG A 76 4.25 -7.68 -17.74
C ARG A 76 4.05 -6.96 -16.42
N TYR A 77 3.85 -7.71 -15.33
CA TYR A 77 3.57 -7.16 -14.01
C TYR A 77 4.81 -7.09 -13.14
N LEU A 78 5.77 -7.99 -13.36
CA LEU A 78 7.00 -8.08 -12.59
C LEU A 78 8.20 -8.17 -13.56
N HIS A 79 8.69 -7.01 -13.99
CA HIS A 79 9.86 -6.88 -14.86
C HIS A 79 11.08 -6.42 -14.07
N ASP A 80 12.24 -6.55 -14.67
CA ASP A 80 13.53 -6.41 -13.97
C ASP A 80 13.75 -5.01 -13.37
N GLU A 81 13.15 -3.96 -13.96
CA GLU A 81 13.21 -2.59 -13.45
C GLU A 81 12.49 -2.38 -12.11
N GLN A 82 11.60 -3.31 -11.74
CA GLN A 82 10.89 -3.24 -10.45
C GLN A 82 11.68 -3.88 -9.31
N PHE A 83 12.76 -4.59 -9.62
CA PHE A 83 13.66 -5.13 -8.60
C PHE A 83 14.68 -4.07 -8.20
N VAL A 84 14.60 -3.66 -6.95
CA VAL A 84 15.54 -2.70 -6.36
C VAL A 84 16.58 -3.42 -5.50
N PRO A 85 17.81 -2.92 -5.40
CA PRO A 85 18.80 -3.45 -4.48
C PRO A 85 18.28 -3.45 -3.04
N ARG A 86 18.68 -4.46 -2.26
CA ARG A 86 18.28 -4.58 -0.84
C ARG A 86 18.69 -3.36 0.00
N SER A 87 19.74 -2.64 -0.40
CA SER A 87 20.18 -1.40 0.24
C SER A 87 19.07 -0.34 0.27
N ILE A 88 18.28 -0.21 -0.81
CA ILE A 88 17.17 0.75 -0.89
C ILE A 88 16.08 0.41 0.13
N GLN A 89 15.77 -0.87 0.32
CA GLN A 89 14.82 -1.29 1.35
C GLN A 89 15.32 -0.90 2.75
N THR A 90 16.59 -1.12 3.04
CA THR A 90 17.19 -0.76 4.33
C THR A 90 17.18 0.75 4.55
N GLU A 91 17.40 1.54 3.49
CA GLU A 91 17.36 2.99 3.54
C GLU A 91 15.94 3.52 3.74
N THR A 92 14.96 2.94 3.01
CA THR A 92 13.53 3.32 3.12
C THR A 92 12.99 3.11 4.53
N PHE A 93 13.40 2.04 5.20
CA PHE A 93 13.01 1.70 6.57
C PHE A 93 14.10 2.02 7.61
N SER A 94 14.96 3.01 7.32
CA SER A 94 15.93 3.46 8.30
C SER A 94 15.23 4.11 9.50
N LYS A 95 15.76 3.87 10.71
CA LYS A 95 15.25 4.49 11.92
C LYS A 95 15.52 5.98 11.92
N THR A 96 14.51 6.75 12.25
CA THR A 96 14.67 8.16 12.55
C THR A 96 15.14 8.35 14.00
N LYS A 97 15.66 9.52 14.34
CA LYS A 97 15.97 9.88 15.74
C LYS A 97 14.75 9.76 16.66
N THR A 98 13.58 10.10 16.14
CA THR A 98 12.29 9.96 16.81
C THR A 98 11.98 8.52 17.15
N ASP A 99 12.18 7.61 16.17
CA ASP A 99 11.99 6.18 16.40
C ASP A 99 12.95 5.63 17.46
N GLU A 100 14.21 6.06 17.44
CA GLU A 100 15.20 5.66 18.44
C GLU A 100 14.81 6.11 19.85
N LEU A 101 14.27 7.29 20.00
CA LEU A 101 13.79 7.80 21.29
C LEU A 101 12.59 7.00 21.80
N ILE A 102 11.59 6.77 20.95
CA ILE A 102 10.39 6.01 21.34
C ILE A 102 10.75 4.56 21.67
N LEU A 103 11.68 3.94 20.92
CA LEU A 103 12.11 2.55 21.15
C LEU A 103 12.92 2.33 22.45
N GLN A 104 13.32 3.40 23.14
CA GLN A 104 13.88 3.28 24.49
C GLN A 104 12.82 2.86 25.51
N ASP A 105 11.56 3.15 25.25
CA ASP A 105 10.46 2.64 26.07
C ASP A 105 10.27 1.14 25.84
N LYS A 106 10.49 0.37 26.89
CA LYS A 106 10.37 -1.11 26.88
C LYS A 106 8.96 -1.61 27.19
N SER A 107 8.02 -0.71 27.45
CA SER A 107 6.62 -1.10 27.66
C SER A 107 6.05 -1.80 26.43
N PRO A 108 5.39 -2.97 26.55
CA PRO A 108 4.81 -3.66 25.42
C PRO A 108 3.45 -3.08 25.00
N ASP A 109 2.85 -2.23 25.81
CA ASP A 109 1.41 -1.93 25.76
C ASP A 109 1.10 -0.51 25.30
N TYR A 110 1.97 0.13 24.52
CA TYR A 110 1.68 1.45 23.94
C TYR A 110 1.51 1.41 22.43
N ARG A 111 0.84 2.42 21.92
CA ARG A 111 0.73 2.70 20.47
C ARG A 111 1.21 4.10 20.17
N VAL A 112 1.56 4.28 18.89
CA VAL A 112 2.05 5.54 18.33
C VAL A 112 1.04 6.06 17.32
N LEU A 113 0.88 7.35 17.25
CA LEU A 113 0.13 8.05 16.21
C LEU A 113 1.04 9.07 15.54
N ASN A 114 1.23 8.92 14.21
CA ASN A 114 2.08 9.81 13.44
C ASN A 114 1.25 10.89 12.74
N PHE A 115 1.47 12.15 13.10
CA PHE A 115 0.86 13.31 12.46
C PHE A 115 1.71 13.91 11.33
N ALA A 116 2.96 13.47 11.20
CA ALA A 116 3.84 13.97 10.14
C ALA A 116 3.56 13.33 8.77
N THR A 117 2.80 12.24 8.75
CA THR A 117 2.42 11.48 7.56
C THR A 117 0.92 11.24 7.52
N ASP A 118 0.42 10.68 6.41
CA ASP A 118 -0.95 10.20 6.36
C ASP A 118 -1.07 8.91 7.18
N ALA A 119 -1.60 9.03 8.40
CA ALA A 119 -1.64 7.97 9.39
C ALA A 119 -2.29 6.65 8.90
N PHE A 120 -3.17 6.69 7.90
CA PHE A 120 -3.92 5.53 7.41
C PHE A 120 -3.49 5.03 6.02
N ASN A 121 -2.57 5.74 5.37
CA ASN A 121 -2.07 5.40 4.03
C ASN A 121 -0.55 5.18 3.97
N GLU A 122 0.12 5.05 5.12
CA GLU A 122 1.55 4.79 5.20
C GLU A 122 1.85 3.55 6.06
N ASN A 123 3.02 2.94 5.88
CA ASN A 123 3.45 1.74 6.60
C ASN A 123 4.77 1.90 7.35
N ASN A 124 5.49 3.01 7.16
CA ASN A 124 6.82 3.20 7.76
C ASN A 124 6.77 3.23 9.28
N THR A 125 5.77 3.95 9.85
CA THR A 125 5.56 3.98 11.29
C THR A 125 5.26 2.59 11.86
N SER A 126 4.45 1.79 11.14
CA SER A 126 4.09 0.43 11.54
C SER A 126 5.27 -0.56 11.48
N TYR A 127 6.34 -0.22 10.78
CA TYR A 127 7.54 -1.05 10.71
C TYR A 127 8.28 -1.10 12.06
N TRP A 128 8.31 0.03 12.76
CA TRP A 128 9.05 0.17 14.03
C TRP A 128 8.15 0.17 15.26
N HIS A 129 6.90 0.60 15.14
CA HIS A 129 6.00 0.85 16.26
C HIS A 129 4.64 0.18 16.06
N LYS A 130 3.96 -0.11 17.17
CA LYS A 130 2.53 -0.43 17.17
C LYS A 130 1.77 0.85 16.84
N ASN A 131 1.35 0.98 15.58
CA ASN A 131 0.65 2.17 15.09
C ASN A 131 -0.88 2.02 15.25
N ILE A 132 -1.59 3.13 15.46
CA ILE A 132 -3.05 3.19 15.37
C ILE A 132 -3.49 3.12 13.91
N GLY A 133 -2.70 3.71 13.01
CA GLY A 133 -2.96 3.77 11.59
C GLY A 133 -2.36 2.60 10.82
N GLY A 134 -1.80 2.94 9.66
CA GLY A 134 -1.21 2.03 8.70
C GLY A 134 -2.14 1.70 7.54
N TYR A 135 -1.54 1.48 6.38
CA TYR A 135 -2.28 1.05 5.19
C TYR A 135 -2.59 -0.44 5.25
N HIS A 136 -3.86 -0.79 5.05
CA HIS A 136 -4.30 -2.17 4.91
C HIS A 136 -5.43 -2.26 3.88
N ALA A 137 -5.19 -2.98 2.77
CA ALA A 137 -6.15 -3.11 1.68
C ALA A 137 -7.46 -3.81 2.09
N ALA A 138 -7.38 -4.74 3.05
CA ALA A 138 -8.53 -5.49 3.59
C ALA A 138 -8.94 -4.99 4.99
N LYS A 139 -9.03 -3.67 5.17
CA LYS A 139 -9.43 -3.06 6.43
C LYS A 139 -10.84 -3.48 6.83
N LEU A 140 -11.03 -3.91 8.07
CA LEU A 140 -12.34 -4.27 8.59
C LEU A 140 -13.27 -3.05 8.56
N ARG A 141 -14.50 -3.23 8.06
CA ARG A 141 -15.50 -2.16 7.97
C ARG A 141 -15.76 -1.48 9.32
N ARG A 142 -15.83 -2.26 10.40
CA ARG A 142 -16.03 -1.72 11.76
C ARG A 142 -14.88 -0.79 12.17
N TYR A 143 -13.65 -1.12 11.78
CA TYR A 143 -12.50 -0.27 12.06
C TYR A 143 -12.53 0.99 11.18
N GLN A 144 -12.92 0.88 9.94
CA GLN A 144 -13.11 2.03 9.05
C GLN A 144 -14.17 3.00 9.59
N GLU A 145 -15.29 2.47 10.08
CA GLU A 145 -16.34 3.29 10.73
C GLU A 145 -15.82 3.99 12.01
N LEU A 146 -14.99 3.30 12.79
CA LEU A 146 -14.33 3.91 13.96
C LEU A 146 -13.36 5.03 13.55
N ILE A 147 -12.58 4.83 12.48
CA ILE A 147 -11.68 5.85 11.94
C ILE A 147 -12.48 7.09 11.54
N GLU A 148 -13.50 6.93 10.72
CA GLU A 148 -14.25 8.05 10.14
C GLU A 148 -15.04 8.85 11.18
N ARG A 149 -15.67 8.14 12.13
CA ARG A 149 -16.61 8.76 13.07
C ARG A 149 -15.96 9.25 14.35
N HIS A 150 -14.84 8.67 14.76
CA HIS A 150 -14.26 8.91 16.07
C HIS A 150 -12.77 9.24 16.02
N ILE A 151 -11.95 8.41 15.38
CA ILE A 151 -10.49 8.60 15.40
C ILE A 151 -10.10 9.86 14.61
N SER A 152 -10.56 10.02 13.37
CA SER A 152 -10.17 11.16 12.53
C SER A 152 -10.61 12.52 13.09
N PRO A 153 -11.85 12.71 13.61
CA PRO A 153 -12.22 13.94 14.26
C PRO A 153 -11.38 14.23 15.53
N GLU A 154 -11.10 13.20 16.34
CA GLU A 154 -10.31 13.35 17.55
C GLU A 154 -8.83 13.62 17.24
N MET A 155 -8.26 12.96 16.22
CA MET A 155 -6.92 13.27 15.70
C MET A 155 -6.80 14.74 15.26
N GLN A 156 -7.79 15.25 14.55
CA GLN A 156 -7.78 16.62 14.08
C GLN A 156 -7.85 17.60 15.26
N ALA A 157 -8.71 17.32 16.25
CA ALA A 157 -8.80 18.11 17.46
C ALA A 157 -7.51 18.06 18.29
N ALA A 158 -6.89 16.89 18.42
CA ALA A 158 -5.62 16.71 19.10
C ALA A 158 -4.49 17.50 18.41
N TYR A 159 -4.38 17.39 17.10
CA TYR A 159 -3.38 18.13 16.33
C TYR A 159 -3.52 19.64 16.50
N GLN A 160 -4.76 20.15 16.44
CA GLN A 160 -5.03 21.58 16.64
C GLN A 160 -4.70 22.03 18.06
N ALA A 161 -5.05 21.23 19.07
CA ALA A 161 -4.74 21.55 20.47
C ALA A 161 -3.23 21.57 20.72
N ILE A 162 -2.49 20.59 20.20
CA ILE A 162 -1.02 20.52 20.31
C ILE A 162 -0.36 21.68 19.57
N ALA A 163 -0.84 22.02 18.37
CA ALA A 163 -0.32 23.13 17.58
C ALA A 163 -0.57 24.48 18.30
N ALA A 164 -1.75 24.67 18.89
CA ALA A 164 -2.08 25.86 19.68
C ALA A 164 -1.22 26.01 20.96
N ALA A 165 -0.82 24.86 21.54
CA ALA A 165 0.07 24.80 22.70
C ALA A 165 1.56 24.89 22.33
N GLY A 166 1.89 25.14 21.08
CA GLY A 166 3.30 25.19 20.61
C GLY A 166 4.07 23.89 20.69
N GLY A 167 3.37 22.76 20.82
CA GLY A 167 3.97 21.44 21.01
C GLY A 167 4.15 21.01 22.47
N GLU A 168 3.79 21.87 23.45
CA GLU A 168 3.87 21.56 24.86
C GLU A 168 2.58 20.83 25.33
N MET A 169 2.69 19.56 25.67
CA MET A 169 1.54 18.76 26.08
C MET A 169 1.02 19.06 27.47
N ASP A 170 1.83 19.64 28.36
CA ASP A 170 1.42 19.98 29.72
C ASP A 170 0.23 20.98 29.78
N SER A 171 0.05 21.74 28.71
CA SER A 171 -1.07 22.70 28.58
C SER A 171 -2.28 22.09 27.83
N VAL A 172 -2.19 20.86 27.34
CA VAL A 172 -3.24 20.19 26.58
C VAL A 172 -4.04 19.25 27.48
N ASP A 173 -5.35 19.45 27.53
CA ASP A 173 -6.26 18.57 28.28
C ASP A 173 -6.46 17.22 27.57
N ALA A 174 -5.64 16.23 27.93
CA ALA A 174 -5.68 14.88 27.36
C ALA A 174 -6.98 14.12 27.68
N SER A 175 -7.79 14.56 28.66
CA SER A 175 -9.08 13.94 28.95
C SER A 175 -10.07 14.05 27.78
N LYS A 176 -9.79 14.98 26.84
CA LYS A 176 -10.56 15.16 25.60
C LYS A 176 -10.26 14.12 24.53
N PHE A 177 -9.14 13.40 24.63
CA PHE A 177 -8.70 12.39 23.65
C PHE A 177 -9.17 11.00 24.07
N ARG A 178 -10.48 10.83 24.19
CA ARG A 178 -11.07 9.61 24.75
C ARG A 178 -10.78 8.36 23.93
N VAL A 179 -10.92 8.45 22.61
CA VAL A 179 -10.71 7.31 21.71
C VAL A 179 -9.23 7.00 21.54
N LEU A 180 -8.39 8.01 21.41
CA LEU A 180 -6.94 7.82 21.35
C LEU A 180 -6.41 7.21 22.66
N ASN A 181 -6.91 7.65 23.81
CA ASN A 181 -6.56 7.09 25.13
C ASN A 181 -7.07 5.65 25.26
N MET A 182 -8.30 5.36 24.83
CA MET A 182 -8.85 4.00 24.80
C MET A 182 -8.02 3.06 23.90
N LEU A 183 -7.44 3.60 22.83
CA LEU A 183 -6.55 2.86 21.93
C LEU A 183 -5.10 2.77 22.49
N ASN A 184 -4.86 3.29 23.69
CA ASN A 184 -3.55 3.30 24.36
C ASN A 184 -2.46 4.03 23.55
N THR A 185 -2.81 5.20 23.00
CA THR A 185 -1.87 6.07 22.30
C THR A 185 -0.99 6.78 23.32
N LYS A 186 0.26 6.41 23.42
CA LYS A 186 1.22 7.00 24.35
C LYS A 186 2.09 8.07 23.68
N TYR A 187 2.42 7.90 22.40
CA TYR A 187 3.29 8.82 21.70
C TYR A 187 2.61 9.40 20.46
N PHE A 188 2.75 10.70 20.31
CA PHE A 188 2.46 11.44 19.08
C PHE A 188 3.77 11.79 18.39
N ILE A 189 3.87 11.54 17.09
CA ILE A 189 4.98 11.98 16.26
C ILE A 189 4.51 13.24 15.52
N LEU A 190 5.12 14.38 15.83
CA LEU A 190 4.80 15.67 15.24
C LEU A 190 5.85 16.07 14.21
N PRO A 191 5.47 16.79 13.13
CA PRO A 191 6.45 17.39 12.23
C PRO A 191 7.24 18.47 13.00
N ALA A 192 8.57 18.41 12.92
CA ALA A 192 9.43 19.50 13.39
C ALA A 192 9.57 20.54 12.28
N GLY A 193 9.75 21.81 12.64
CA GLY A 193 9.70 22.95 11.71
C GLY A 193 10.62 22.92 10.48
N GLN A 194 11.50 21.92 10.35
CA GLN A 194 12.27 21.63 9.14
C GLN A 194 11.69 20.42 8.41
N GLN A 195 11.69 20.48 7.10
CA GLN A 195 11.11 19.43 6.24
C GLN A 195 11.79 18.07 6.52
N GLY A 196 11.00 17.08 6.88
CA GLY A 196 11.45 15.71 7.14
C GLY A 196 11.94 15.44 8.57
N GLN A 197 11.98 16.42 9.46
CA GLN A 197 12.27 16.18 10.88
C GLN A 197 10.97 15.96 11.67
N THR A 198 11.05 15.08 12.66
CA THR A 198 9.93 14.78 13.55
C THR A 198 10.38 14.79 15.00
N VAL A 199 9.45 15.05 15.91
CA VAL A 199 9.67 14.99 17.36
C VAL A 199 8.61 14.11 18.02
N PRO A 200 8.99 13.25 18.98
CA PRO A 200 8.03 12.49 19.77
C PRO A 200 7.50 13.34 20.91
N VAL A 201 6.20 13.27 21.16
CA VAL A 201 5.53 13.93 22.28
C VAL A 201 4.72 12.89 23.02
N LEU A 202 4.80 12.89 24.35
CA LEU A 202 4.00 12.00 25.20
C LEU A 202 2.56 12.50 25.25
N ASN A 203 1.61 11.56 25.13
CA ASN A 203 0.22 11.79 25.49
C ASN A 203 0.11 11.70 27.03
N PRO A 204 -0.25 12.75 27.73
CA PRO A 204 -0.30 12.78 29.18
C PRO A 204 -1.36 11.86 29.79
#